data_0d19e5feef6160e0554bd8139f8e0b48
#
_entry.id   0d19e5feef6160e0554bd8139f8e0b48
#
_cell.length_a   1.000
_cell.length_b   1.000
_cell.length_c   1.000
_cell.angle_alpha   90.00
_cell.angle_beta   90.00
_cell.angle_gamma   90.00
#
_symmetry.space_group_name_H-M   'P 1'
#
loop_
_entity.id
_entity.type
_entity.pdbx_description
1 polymer ?
#
loop_
_entity_poly.entity_id
_entity_poly.type
_entity_poly.pdbx_seq_one_letter_code
_entity_poly.pdbx_strand_id
1 'polypeptide(L)'
;IDPVVPGRIKNMFPDVKLILCMRSPIERATSQYYFEKHFIRREKRPISEAIRHQPEYIEHGKYYAGIQRYIEYFPLSRIHLIWFEDIEHQPGQVMHDLYTFLKVDPSFVPPDLRKKSNASRIARWKWMRDVVAVTERKLTEWGMSGLLKWLKTVGVSKAIAMINSKPIR
;
A
#
# COMPACT_ATOMS: atom_id res chain seq x y z
N ILE A 1 -14.70 7.12 6.41
CA ILE A 1 -14.10 8.38 5.89
C ILE A 1 -14.83 9.52 6.57
N ASP A 2 -14.06 10.40 7.24
CA ASP A 2 -14.59 11.57 7.96
C ASP A 2 -15.26 12.54 6.96
N PRO A 3 -16.54 12.87 7.14
CA PRO A 3 -17.30 13.74 6.23
C PRO A 3 -16.78 15.19 6.16
N VAL A 4 -16.00 15.61 7.16
CA VAL A 4 -15.47 16.99 7.24
C VAL A 4 -14.23 17.19 6.36
N VAL A 5 -13.55 16.12 5.97
CA VAL A 5 -12.27 16.18 5.24
C VAL A 5 -12.37 16.89 3.89
N PRO A 6 -13.37 16.63 3.02
CA PRO A 6 -13.45 17.32 1.72
C PRO A 6 -13.55 18.84 1.87
N GLY A 7 -14.40 19.32 2.81
CA GLY A 7 -14.54 20.74 3.08
C GLY A 7 -13.27 21.40 3.60
N ARG A 8 -12.53 20.71 4.48
CA ARG A 8 -11.22 21.20 4.96
C ARG A 8 -10.21 21.33 3.82
N ILE A 9 -10.14 20.33 2.94
CA ILE A 9 -9.24 20.38 1.78
C ILE A 9 -9.65 21.56 0.88
N LYS A 10 -10.94 21.73 0.60
CA LYS A 10 -11.44 22.83 -0.23
C LYS A 10 -11.07 24.19 0.34
N ASN A 11 -11.18 24.37 1.65
CA ASN A 11 -10.86 25.63 2.31
C ASN A 11 -9.35 25.94 2.29
N MET A 12 -8.50 24.92 2.46
CA MET A 12 -7.05 25.11 2.47
C MET A 12 -6.45 25.17 1.05
N PHE A 13 -7.01 24.40 0.12
CA PHE A 13 -6.50 24.25 -1.24
C PHE A 13 -7.66 24.24 -2.25
N PRO A 14 -8.26 25.44 -2.54
CA PRO A 14 -9.47 25.52 -3.36
C PRO A 14 -9.29 24.99 -4.79
N ASP A 15 -8.06 25.00 -5.29
CA ASP A 15 -7.72 24.64 -6.66
C ASP A 15 -6.97 23.28 -6.78
N VAL A 16 -6.92 22.51 -5.72
CA VAL A 16 -6.23 21.22 -5.72
C VAL A 16 -6.85 20.24 -6.72
N LYS A 17 -6.03 19.44 -7.34
CA LYS A 17 -6.43 18.26 -8.13
C LYS A 17 -6.37 17.05 -7.23
N LEU A 18 -7.43 16.25 -7.25
CA LEU A 18 -7.55 15.05 -6.45
C LEU A 18 -7.30 13.82 -7.33
N ILE A 19 -6.52 12.89 -6.83
CA ILE A 19 -6.26 11.60 -7.47
C ILE A 19 -6.78 10.53 -6.53
N LEU A 20 -7.68 9.69 -7.02
CA LEU A 20 -8.23 8.57 -6.28
C LEU A 20 -7.85 7.26 -6.97
N CYS A 21 -7.04 6.45 -6.28
CA CYS A 21 -6.75 5.10 -6.73
C CYS A 21 -7.74 4.12 -6.09
N MET A 22 -8.43 3.38 -6.95
CA MET A 22 -9.41 2.36 -6.56
C MET A 22 -8.93 0.98 -6.97
N ARG A 23 -9.45 -0.03 -6.31
CA ARG A 23 -9.19 -1.44 -6.61
C ARG A 23 -10.51 -2.20 -6.51
N SER A 24 -10.61 -3.37 -7.16
CA SER A 24 -11.73 -4.28 -6.92
C SER A 24 -12.01 -4.38 -5.41
N PRO A 25 -13.24 -4.10 -4.92
CA PRO A 25 -13.56 -4.12 -3.49
C PRO A 25 -13.20 -5.44 -2.81
N ILE A 26 -13.36 -6.57 -3.52
CA ILE A 26 -13.01 -7.89 -3.02
C ILE A 26 -11.50 -8.03 -2.86
N GLU A 27 -10.73 -7.64 -3.86
CA GLU A 27 -9.28 -7.71 -3.81
C GLU A 27 -8.68 -6.74 -2.78
N ARG A 28 -9.29 -5.56 -2.65
CA ARG A 28 -8.92 -4.60 -1.62
C ARG A 28 -9.12 -5.19 -0.21
N ALA A 29 -10.30 -5.75 0.06
CA ALA A 29 -10.63 -6.35 1.35
C ALA A 29 -9.70 -7.53 1.66
N THR A 30 -9.46 -8.40 0.68
CA THR A 30 -8.55 -9.54 0.78
C THR A 30 -7.12 -9.08 1.07
N SER A 31 -6.66 -8.06 0.35
CA SER A 31 -5.32 -7.48 0.54
C SER A 31 -5.15 -6.87 1.94
N GLN A 32 -6.16 -6.13 2.42
CA GLN A 32 -6.18 -5.56 3.77
C GLN A 32 -6.13 -6.67 4.82
N TYR A 33 -6.95 -7.71 4.68
CA TYR A 33 -6.95 -8.86 5.59
C TYR A 33 -5.57 -9.50 5.70
N TYR A 34 -4.91 -9.79 4.55
CA TYR A 34 -3.58 -10.39 4.57
C TYR A 34 -2.52 -9.46 5.15
N PHE A 35 -2.63 -8.15 4.92
CA PHE A 35 -1.76 -7.16 5.51
C PHE A 35 -1.90 -7.14 7.04
N GLU A 36 -3.12 -7.08 7.56
CA GLU A 36 -3.37 -7.10 9.00
C GLU A 36 -2.96 -8.42 9.66
N LYS A 37 -3.16 -9.54 8.97
CA LYS A 37 -2.81 -10.86 9.49
C LYS A 37 -1.31 -11.12 9.53
N HIS A 38 -0.59 -10.72 8.50
CA HIS A 38 0.82 -11.12 8.32
C HIS A 38 1.83 -10.05 8.71
N PHE A 39 1.49 -8.78 8.52
CA PHE A 39 2.40 -7.65 8.77
C PHE A 39 2.09 -6.96 10.09
N ILE A 40 0.86 -6.55 10.33
CA ILE A 40 0.45 -5.90 11.59
C ILE A 40 0.24 -6.95 12.70
N ARG A 41 -0.11 -8.19 12.33
CA ARG A 41 -0.47 -9.28 13.26
C ARG A 41 -1.67 -8.97 14.15
N ARG A 42 -2.52 -8.07 13.71
CA ARG A 42 -3.73 -7.67 14.43
C ARG A 42 -4.87 -8.66 14.21
N GLU A 43 -4.97 -9.25 13.00
CA GLU A 43 -6.01 -10.20 12.67
C GLU A 43 -5.52 -11.65 12.85
N LYS A 44 -6.27 -12.44 13.62
CA LYS A 44 -5.97 -13.86 13.89
C LYS A 44 -7.01 -14.80 13.33
N ARG A 45 -8.22 -14.30 13.07
CA ARG A 45 -9.37 -15.07 12.58
C ARG A 45 -9.19 -15.51 11.13
N PRO A 46 -9.94 -16.56 10.68
CA PRO A 46 -10.09 -16.83 9.26
C PRO A 46 -10.77 -15.66 8.53
N ILE A 47 -10.55 -15.51 7.24
CA ILE A 47 -11.09 -14.39 6.45
C ILE A 47 -12.62 -14.30 6.51
N SER A 48 -13.30 -15.44 6.52
CA SER A 48 -14.77 -15.51 6.61
C SER A 48 -15.34 -14.92 7.91
N GLU A 49 -14.62 -15.08 9.02
CA GLU A 49 -14.97 -14.48 10.30
C GLU A 49 -14.51 -13.02 10.39
N ALA A 50 -13.31 -12.73 9.91
CA ALA A 50 -12.76 -11.37 9.93
C ALA A 50 -13.69 -10.38 9.22
N ILE A 51 -14.19 -10.73 8.04
CA ILE A 51 -15.11 -9.89 7.26
C ILE A 51 -16.44 -9.66 8.00
N ARG A 52 -16.93 -10.66 8.76
CA ARG A 52 -18.18 -10.52 9.54
C ARG A 52 -18.00 -9.62 10.76
N HIS A 53 -16.84 -9.67 11.40
CA HIS A 53 -16.57 -8.97 12.66
C HIS A 53 -15.93 -7.59 12.49
N GLN A 54 -15.39 -7.28 11.31
CA GLN A 54 -14.78 -5.99 11.01
C GLN A 54 -15.42 -5.40 9.74
N PRO A 55 -16.47 -4.58 9.90
CA PRO A 55 -17.18 -3.94 8.78
C PRO A 55 -16.25 -3.14 7.86
N GLU A 56 -15.12 -2.66 8.36
CA GLU A 56 -14.15 -1.87 7.63
C GLU A 56 -13.60 -2.57 6.39
N TYR A 57 -13.55 -3.91 6.40
CA TYR A 57 -13.14 -4.69 5.23
C TYR A 57 -14.11 -4.49 4.05
N ILE A 58 -15.39 -4.24 4.32
CA ILE A 58 -16.41 -3.98 3.30
C ILE A 58 -16.57 -2.47 3.08
N GLU A 59 -16.72 -1.70 4.15
CA GLU A 59 -17.02 -0.27 4.09
C GLU A 59 -15.98 0.54 3.31
N HIS A 60 -14.70 0.21 3.47
CA HIS A 60 -13.64 0.88 2.70
C HIS A 60 -13.66 0.55 1.20
N GLY A 61 -14.41 -0.46 0.77
CA GLY A 61 -14.64 -0.77 -0.64
C GLY A 61 -15.86 -0.07 -1.26
N LYS A 62 -16.68 0.60 -0.46
CA LYS A 62 -17.86 1.36 -0.92
C LYS A 62 -17.43 2.76 -1.39
N TYR A 63 -16.70 2.82 -2.49
CA TYR A 63 -16.11 4.06 -3.00
C TYR A 63 -17.13 5.13 -3.35
N TYR A 64 -18.32 4.73 -3.84
CA TYR A 64 -19.34 5.66 -4.31
C TYR A 64 -19.70 6.73 -3.26
N ALA A 65 -20.03 6.30 -2.04
CA ALA A 65 -20.38 7.23 -0.97
C ALA A 65 -19.22 8.17 -0.58
N GLY A 66 -17.98 7.70 -0.71
CA GLY A 66 -16.79 8.53 -0.52
C GLY A 66 -16.64 9.57 -1.62
N ILE A 67 -16.77 9.15 -2.88
CA ILE A 67 -16.65 10.03 -4.05
C ILE A 67 -17.75 11.11 -4.04
N GLN A 68 -18.99 10.73 -3.73
CA GLN A 68 -20.11 11.68 -3.66
C GLN A 68 -19.81 12.88 -2.74
N ARG A 69 -19.20 12.65 -1.58
CA ARG A 69 -18.81 13.74 -0.66
C ARG A 69 -17.75 14.67 -1.25
N TYR A 70 -16.85 14.16 -2.11
CA TYR A 70 -15.83 15.00 -2.75
C TYR A 70 -16.40 15.82 -3.91
N ILE A 71 -17.35 15.28 -4.69
CA ILE A 71 -17.94 16.01 -5.81
C ILE A 71 -18.88 17.13 -5.34
N GLU A 72 -19.33 17.13 -4.09
CA GLU A 72 -20.03 18.29 -3.49
C GLU A 72 -19.12 19.53 -3.38
N TYR A 73 -17.82 19.35 -3.25
CA TYR A 73 -16.84 20.42 -3.06
C TYR A 73 -15.94 20.64 -4.28
N PHE A 74 -15.71 19.61 -5.08
CA PHE A 74 -14.81 19.64 -6.22
C PHE A 74 -15.50 19.18 -7.49
N PRO A 75 -15.41 19.94 -8.60
CA PRO A 75 -15.96 19.49 -9.87
C PRO A 75 -15.22 18.23 -10.36
N LEU A 76 -15.89 17.38 -11.13
CA LEU A 76 -15.31 16.14 -11.67
C LEU A 76 -14.01 16.37 -12.46
N SER A 77 -13.89 17.53 -13.11
CA SER A 77 -12.67 17.92 -13.83
C SER A 77 -11.43 18.08 -12.92
N ARG A 78 -11.63 18.11 -11.61
CA ARG A 78 -10.56 18.14 -10.60
C ARG A 78 -10.31 16.80 -9.93
N ILE A 79 -11.04 15.77 -10.31
CA ILE A 79 -10.92 14.42 -9.73
C ILE A 79 -10.52 13.44 -10.81
N HIS A 80 -9.36 12.81 -10.64
CA HIS A 80 -8.85 11.77 -11.52
C HIS A 80 -8.97 10.40 -10.84
N LEU A 81 -9.64 9.47 -11.50
CA LEU A 81 -9.83 8.11 -10.99
C LEU A 81 -8.85 7.18 -11.67
N ILE A 82 -8.15 6.38 -10.89
CA ILE A 82 -7.19 5.36 -11.37
C ILE A 82 -7.63 4.01 -10.82
N TRP A 83 -7.73 3.01 -11.69
CA TRP A 83 -7.89 1.63 -11.26
C TRP A 83 -6.53 0.97 -11.03
N PHE A 84 -6.38 0.28 -9.92
CA PHE A 84 -5.15 -0.42 -9.58
C PHE A 84 -4.81 -1.48 -10.64
N GLU A 85 -5.82 -2.12 -11.18
CA GLU A 85 -5.70 -3.11 -12.25
C GLU A 85 -5.09 -2.50 -13.53
N ASP A 86 -5.42 -1.25 -13.84
CA ASP A 86 -4.82 -0.53 -14.98
C ASP A 86 -3.34 -0.22 -14.72
N ILE A 87 -2.98 0.10 -13.47
CA ILE A 87 -1.56 0.28 -13.11
C ILE A 87 -0.77 -1.02 -13.33
N GLU A 88 -1.37 -2.18 -13.08
CA GLU A 88 -0.70 -3.46 -13.31
C GLU A 88 -0.58 -3.84 -14.79
N HIS A 89 -1.61 -3.55 -15.58
CA HIS A 89 -1.68 -3.97 -16.99
C HIS A 89 -1.12 -2.93 -17.96
N GLN A 90 -1.39 -1.65 -17.73
CA GLN A 90 -1.08 -0.55 -18.64
C GLN A 90 -0.45 0.65 -17.92
N PRO A 91 0.64 0.45 -17.14
CA PRO A 91 1.21 1.52 -16.31
C PRO A 91 1.64 2.75 -17.13
N GLY A 92 2.08 2.57 -18.38
CA GLY A 92 2.44 3.69 -19.27
C GLY A 92 1.26 4.59 -19.60
N GLN A 93 0.11 3.99 -19.94
CA GLN A 93 -1.11 4.75 -20.24
C GLN A 93 -1.62 5.49 -18.99
N VAL A 94 -1.63 4.83 -17.85
CA VAL A 94 -2.04 5.45 -16.57
C VAL A 94 -1.18 6.66 -16.24
N MET A 95 0.14 6.57 -16.44
CA MET A 95 1.03 7.72 -16.18
C MET A 95 0.83 8.84 -17.20
N HIS A 96 0.66 8.54 -18.48
CA HIS A 96 0.36 9.53 -19.52
C HIS A 96 -0.92 10.31 -19.18
N ASP A 97 -2.01 9.61 -18.84
CA ASP A 97 -3.30 10.21 -18.52
C ASP A 97 -3.21 11.05 -17.24
N LEU A 98 -2.50 10.54 -16.24
CA LEU A 98 -2.25 11.26 -14.99
C LEU A 98 -1.46 12.55 -15.24
N TYR A 99 -0.40 12.51 -16.03
CA TYR A 99 0.40 13.70 -16.34
C TYR A 99 -0.40 14.73 -17.17
N THR A 100 -1.20 14.24 -18.11
CA THR A 100 -2.14 15.09 -18.87
C THR A 100 -3.13 15.77 -17.92
N PHE A 101 -3.72 15.03 -16.99
CA PHE A 101 -4.60 15.59 -15.97
C PHE A 101 -3.89 16.62 -15.09
N LEU A 102 -2.66 16.36 -14.68
CA LEU A 102 -1.84 17.26 -13.87
C LEU A 102 -1.37 18.50 -14.66
N LYS A 103 -1.42 18.46 -15.99
CA LYS A 103 -0.88 19.47 -16.92
C LYS A 103 0.65 19.59 -16.83
N VAL A 104 1.32 18.47 -16.71
CA VAL A 104 2.76 18.33 -16.84
C VAL A 104 3.09 17.52 -18.09
N ASP A 105 4.38 17.39 -18.43
CA ASP A 105 4.81 16.68 -19.65
C ASP A 105 4.36 15.21 -19.64
N PRO A 106 3.40 14.82 -20.52
CA PRO A 106 2.88 13.46 -20.57
C PRO A 106 3.83 12.46 -21.25
N SER A 107 4.89 12.94 -21.88
CA SER A 107 5.89 12.09 -22.56
C SER A 107 6.91 11.49 -21.61
N PHE A 108 6.99 12.01 -20.38
CA PHE A 108 7.93 11.51 -19.38
C PHE A 108 7.60 10.09 -18.94
N VAL A 109 8.57 9.20 -19.09
CA VAL A 109 8.45 7.79 -18.66
C VAL A 109 9.37 7.55 -17.46
N PRO A 110 8.82 7.27 -16.26
CA PRO A 110 9.66 6.96 -15.11
C PRO A 110 10.53 5.71 -15.34
N PRO A 111 11.81 5.73 -14.97
CA PRO A 111 12.73 4.60 -15.22
C PRO A 111 12.31 3.30 -14.53
N ASP A 112 11.64 3.42 -13.40
CA ASP A 112 11.18 2.29 -12.58
C ASP A 112 9.68 1.94 -12.80
N LEU A 113 9.05 2.41 -13.87
CA LEU A 113 7.61 2.29 -14.12
C LEU A 113 7.06 0.86 -13.99
N ARG A 114 7.83 -0.14 -14.40
CA ARG A 114 7.42 -1.56 -14.36
C ARG A 114 7.89 -2.30 -13.11
N LYS A 115 8.60 -1.63 -12.22
CA LYS A 115 9.14 -2.26 -11.02
C LYS A 115 8.08 -2.41 -9.94
N LYS A 116 7.68 -3.63 -9.66
CA LYS A 116 6.78 -3.92 -8.53
C LYS A 116 7.52 -3.71 -7.20
N SER A 117 7.26 -2.61 -6.52
CA SER A 117 7.95 -2.24 -5.28
C SER A 117 7.40 -2.96 -4.03
N ASN A 118 6.11 -3.23 -3.98
CA ASN A 118 5.42 -3.79 -2.80
C ASN A 118 4.77 -5.14 -3.09
N ALA A 119 5.52 -6.08 -3.69
CA ALA A 119 5.01 -7.43 -3.83
C ALA A 119 4.71 -8.02 -2.44
N SER A 120 3.44 -8.33 -2.17
CA SER A 120 3.01 -8.93 -0.91
C SER A 120 3.68 -10.29 -0.74
N ARG A 121 4.71 -10.33 0.10
CA ARG A 121 5.48 -11.54 0.42
C ARG A 121 5.36 -11.83 1.90
N ILE A 122 5.14 -13.08 2.25
CA ILE A 122 5.16 -13.56 3.63
C ILE A 122 6.39 -14.41 3.88
N ALA A 123 6.85 -14.43 5.13
CA ALA A 123 7.94 -15.30 5.52
C ALA A 123 7.52 -16.76 5.34
N ARG A 124 8.30 -17.53 4.58
CA ARG A 124 8.11 -18.96 4.36
C ARG A 124 8.23 -19.74 5.67
N TRP A 125 9.22 -19.37 6.48
CA TRP A 125 9.48 -19.95 7.80
C TRP A 125 9.45 -18.85 8.86
N LYS A 126 8.44 -18.88 9.70
CA LYS A 126 8.27 -17.89 10.78
C LYS A 126 9.44 -17.88 11.76
N TRP A 127 9.92 -19.08 12.13
CA TRP A 127 11.01 -19.23 13.07
C TRP A 127 12.30 -18.53 12.63
N MET A 128 12.62 -18.56 11.34
CA MET A 128 13.84 -17.90 10.82
C MET A 128 13.79 -16.39 11.04
N ARG A 129 12.63 -15.78 10.90
CA ARG A 129 12.43 -14.34 11.18
C ARG A 129 12.58 -14.07 12.68
N ASP A 130 12.02 -14.96 13.51
CA ASP A 130 12.06 -14.79 14.96
C ASP A 130 13.51 -14.97 15.48
N VAL A 131 14.28 -15.91 14.90
CA VAL A 131 15.72 -16.04 15.16
C VAL A 131 16.49 -14.77 14.78
N VAL A 132 16.24 -14.21 13.58
CA VAL A 132 16.90 -12.96 13.16
C VAL A 132 16.58 -11.83 14.11
N ALA A 133 15.29 -11.66 14.51
CA ALA A 133 14.89 -10.62 15.44
C ALA A 133 15.53 -10.78 16.83
N VAL A 134 15.62 -12.01 17.34
CA VAL A 134 16.29 -12.30 18.63
C VAL A 134 17.78 -12.01 18.54
N THR A 135 18.42 -12.40 17.43
CA THR A 135 19.85 -12.17 17.21
C THR A 135 20.16 -10.68 17.10
N GLU A 136 19.35 -9.92 16.35
CA GLU A 136 19.51 -8.46 16.26
C GLU A 136 19.37 -7.79 17.62
N ARG A 137 18.40 -8.20 18.44
CA ARG A 137 18.20 -7.68 19.80
C ARG A 137 19.42 -7.98 20.70
N LYS A 138 19.87 -9.22 20.74
CA LYS A 138 21.03 -9.62 21.54
C LYS A 138 22.32 -8.89 21.13
N LEU A 139 22.57 -8.75 19.83
CA LEU A 139 23.70 -7.98 19.32
C LEU A 139 23.63 -6.50 19.72
N THR A 140 22.44 -5.94 19.79
CA THR A 140 22.24 -4.57 20.27
C THR A 140 22.50 -4.45 21.78
N GLU A 141 21.99 -5.40 22.58
CA GLU A 141 22.22 -5.49 24.02
C GLU A 141 23.71 -5.64 24.37
N TRP A 142 24.47 -6.37 23.54
CA TRP A 142 25.93 -6.55 23.69
C TRP A 142 26.76 -5.39 23.13
N GLY A 143 26.13 -4.29 22.74
CA GLY A 143 26.83 -3.11 22.22
C GLY A 143 27.42 -3.25 20.82
N MET A 144 27.12 -4.35 20.09
CA MET A 144 27.66 -4.67 18.77
C MET A 144 26.86 -4.01 17.63
N SER A 145 26.36 -2.80 17.82
CA SER A 145 25.57 -2.05 16.84
C SER A 145 26.31 -1.78 15.53
N GLY A 146 27.66 -1.66 15.59
CA GLY A 146 28.52 -1.51 14.41
C GLY A 146 28.49 -2.75 13.50
N LEU A 147 28.54 -3.95 14.09
CA LEU A 147 28.44 -5.21 13.35
C LEU A 147 27.06 -5.35 12.68
N LEU A 148 26.00 -4.97 13.38
CA LEU A 148 24.66 -4.98 12.81
C LEU A 148 24.53 -4.04 11.60
N LYS A 149 25.07 -2.84 11.68
CA LYS A 149 25.12 -1.90 10.56
C LYS A 149 25.88 -2.49 9.38
N TRP A 150 27.02 -3.06 9.63
CA TRP A 150 27.83 -3.72 8.60
C TRP A 150 27.09 -4.88 7.93
N LEU A 151 26.47 -5.80 8.69
CA LEU A 151 25.67 -6.91 8.17
C LEU A 151 24.49 -6.43 7.30
N LYS A 152 23.86 -5.32 7.67
CA LYS A 152 22.80 -4.68 6.87
C LYS A 152 23.34 -4.08 5.58
N THR A 153 24.51 -3.47 5.62
CA THR A 153 25.18 -2.87 4.45
C THR A 153 25.61 -3.94 3.44
N VAL A 154 26.17 -5.06 3.92
CA VAL A 154 26.55 -6.21 3.08
C VAL A 154 25.34 -6.97 2.51
N GLY A 155 24.13 -6.65 2.97
CA GLY A 155 22.90 -7.20 2.43
C GLY A 155 22.50 -8.57 2.98
N VAL A 156 23.11 -9.05 4.06
CA VAL A 156 22.79 -10.34 4.70
C VAL A 156 21.31 -10.41 5.08
N SER A 157 20.76 -9.35 5.67
CA SER A 157 19.33 -9.29 6.03
C SER A 157 18.41 -9.35 4.79
N LYS A 158 18.83 -8.75 3.68
CA LYS A 158 18.10 -8.83 2.40
C LYS A 158 18.16 -10.23 1.81
N ALA A 159 19.32 -10.88 1.84
CA ALA A 159 19.49 -12.24 1.34
C ALA A 159 18.62 -13.23 2.13
N ILE A 160 18.64 -13.16 3.46
CA ILE A 160 17.77 -13.99 4.33
C ILE A 160 16.29 -13.73 4.02
N ALA A 161 15.89 -12.47 3.87
CA ALA A 161 14.51 -12.12 3.54
C ALA A 161 14.09 -12.64 2.16
N MET A 162 14.97 -12.61 1.16
CA MET A 162 14.69 -13.16 -0.18
C MET A 162 14.50 -14.69 -0.14
N ILE A 163 15.39 -15.42 0.53
CA ILE A 163 15.33 -16.89 0.66
C ILE A 163 14.07 -17.30 1.44
N ASN A 164 13.71 -16.54 2.48
CA ASN A 164 12.58 -16.83 3.36
C ASN A 164 11.27 -16.21 2.89
N SER A 165 11.18 -15.66 1.69
CA SER A 165 9.95 -15.03 1.20
C SER A 165 9.20 -15.89 0.21
N LYS A 166 7.86 -15.94 0.34
CA LYS A 166 6.95 -16.51 -0.66
C LYS A 166 5.83 -15.52 -0.99
N PRO A 167 5.34 -15.51 -2.25
CA PRO A 167 4.19 -14.69 -2.60
C PRO A 167 2.94 -15.14 -1.83
N ILE A 168 2.07 -14.21 -1.52
CA ILE A 168 0.70 -14.49 -1.06
C ILE A 168 -0.12 -14.85 -2.31
N ARG A 169 -0.64 -16.06 -2.34
CA ARG A 169 -1.59 -16.54 -3.38
C ARG A 169 -3.00 -16.39 -2.89
#